data_9905bab7a2c225cb8f02df1959fa54ad
#
_entry.id   9905bab7a2c225cb8f02df1959fa54ad
#
_cell.length_a   1.000
_cell.length_b   1.000
_cell.length_c   1.000
_cell.angle_alpha   90.00
_cell.angle_beta   90.00
_cell.angle_gamma   90.00
#
_symmetry.space_group_name_H-M   'P 1'
#
loop_
_entity.id
_entity.type
_entity.pdbx_description
1 polymer ?
#
loop_
_entity_poly.entity_id
_entity_poly.type
_entity_poly.pdbx_seq_one_letter_code
_entity_poly.pdbx_strand_id
1 'polypeptide(L)'
;MVRANMFWLGQSAIVRGAVWVLLSTVLFSLMGALAKLLGSRIDSFQVAFFRALFGFIFILPVVFRAGLHGLQTRRPLLHLWRGMFGGAAIMCSFYAMIHLPLADAAALGFTRALFLVPLAAFFLNEKFDKRRIFTILAGLAGVIMMTAPQGGFEFATLVALLSAALVACVVIFVKQLSSTDTPATLIFYSSAIAALMTAVPCMLVWKQPTGVEWLLLIAMSLLGVLAQSCFIRGYAVAEATVLAPLEYTRLLFAAAAGYFMFGDVPGGWAMAGASVIIGASIHVVRTQTKTAPIQDHSLSD
;
A
#
# COMPACT_ATOMS: atom_id res chain seq x y z
N MET A 1 -13.76 -27.17 -12.00
CA MET A 1 -12.52 -26.63 -11.41
C MET A 1 -11.25 -26.99 -12.19
N VAL A 2 -11.04 -28.23 -12.61
CA VAL A 2 -9.82 -28.69 -13.33
C VAL A 2 -9.58 -27.96 -14.65
N ARG A 3 -10.60 -27.73 -15.48
CA ARG A 3 -10.48 -26.99 -16.76
C ARG A 3 -10.13 -25.52 -16.60
N ALA A 4 -10.64 -24.85 -15.57
CA ALA A 4 -10.30 -23.46 -15.28
C ALA A 4 -8.84 -23.31 -14.81
N ASN A 5 -8.34 -24.27 -14.02
CA ASN A 5 -6.93 -24.31 -13.62
C ASN A 5 -5.98 -24.55 -14.80
N MET A 6 -6.34 -25.43 -15.76
CA MET A 6 -5.51 -25.66 -16.95
C MET A 6 -5.47 -24.44 -17.87
N PHE A 7 -6.60 -23.75 -18.08
CA PHE A 7 -6.63 -22.52 -18.86
C PHE A 7 -5.79 -21.40 -18.18
N TRP A 8 -5.88 -21.29 -16.86
CA TRP A 8 -5.12 -20.30 -16.08
C TRP A 8 -3.61 -20.58 -16.12
N LEU A 9 -3.19 -21.83 -15.98
CA LEU A 9 -1.78 -22.21 -16.04
C LEU A 9 -1.18 -22.11 -17.46
N GLY A 10 -2.00 -22.18 -18.49
CA GLY A 10 -1.60 -21.98 -19.88
C GLY A 10 -1.38 -20.51 -20.26
N GLN A 11 -1.80 -19.53 -19.43
CA GLN A 11 -1.58 -18.12 -19.70
C GLN A 11 -0.14 -17.71 -19.38
N SER A 12 0.38 -16.70 -20.10
CA SER A 12 1.71 -16.15 -19.82
C SER A 12 1.81 -15.62 -18.38
N ALA A 13 3.00 -15.66 -17.81
CA ALA A 13 3.26 -15.11 -16.46
C ALA A 13 2.81 -13.65 -16.33
N ILE A 14 2.99 -12.86 -17.40
CA ILE A 14 2.58 -11.45 -17.48
C ILE A 14 1.06 -11.33 -17.34
N VAL A 15 0.28 -12.11 -18.07
CA VAL A 15 -1.20 -12.07 -18.01
C VAL A 15 -1.69 -12.47 -16.62
N ARG A 16 -1.12 -13.52 -16.04
CA ARG A 16 -1.48 -13.96 -14.67
C ARG A 16 -1.13 -12.87 -13.64
N GLY A 17 0.07 -12.27 -13.74
CA GLY A 17 0.48 -11.17 -12.88
C GLY A 17 -0.44 -9.95 -13.00
N ALA A 18 -0.78 -9.56 -14.25
CA ALA A 18 -1.66 -8.45 -14.54
C ALA A 18 -3.06 -8.64 -13.92
N VAL A 19 -3.67 -9.81 -14.07
CA VAL A 19 -4.98 -10.10 -13.48
C VAL A 19 -4.93 -10.02 -11.95
N TRP A 20 -3.90 -10.56 -11.32
CA TRP A 20 -3.74 -10.47 -9.86
C TRP A 20 -3.59 -9.02 -9.38
N VAL A 21 -2.80 -8.20 -10.07
CA VAL A 21 -2.60 -6.79 -9.71
C VAL A 21 -3.89 -5.98 -9.95
N LEU A 22 -4.58 -6.16 -11.07
CA LEU A 22 -5.86 -5.50 -11.31
C LEU A 22 -6.91 -5.88 -10.27
N LEU A 23 -7.00 -7.16 -9.90
CA LEU A 23 -7.89 -7.59 -8.82
C LEU A 23 -7.52 -6.93 -7.50
N SER A 24 -6.23 -6.82 -7.19
CA SER A 24 -5.77 -6.16 -5.97
C SER A 24 -6.15 -4.68 -5.93
N THR A 25 -6.07 -3.96 -7.06
CA THR A 25 -6.43 -2.53 -7.13
C THR A 25 -7.93 -2.31 -6.92
N VAL A 26 -8.78 -3.16 -7.47
CA VAL A 26 -10.23 -3.14 -7.20
C VAL A 26 -10.51 -3.37 -5.72
N LEU A 27 -9.94 -4.43 -5.13
CA LEU A 27 -10.15 -4.79 -3.73
C LEU A 27 -9.65 -3.69 -2.77
N PHE A 28 -8.49 -3.08 -3.04
CA PHE A 28 -8.00 -1.94 -2.25
C PHE A 28 -8.90 -0.71 -2.38
N SER A 29 -9.47 -0.45 -3.54
CA SER A 29 -10.40 0.67 -3.74
C SER A 29 -11.71 0.44 -2.99
N LEU A 30 -12.25 -0.77 -3.03
CA LEU A 30 -13.44 -1.15 -2.25
C LEU A 30 -13.16 -1.09 -0.74
N MET A 31 -11.99 -1.57 -0.30
CA MET A 31 -11.56 -1.42 1.10
C MET A 31 -11.53 0.05 1.53
N GLY A 32 -10.97 0.94 0.69
CA GLY A 32 -10.93 2.38 0.95
C GLY A 32 -12.33 3.00 1.02
N ALA A 33 -13.23 2.59 0.14
CA ALA A 33 -14.62 3.04 0.14
C ALA A 33 -15.36 2.61 1.43
N LEU A 34 -15.19 1.36 1.88
CA LEU A 34 -15.76 0.91 3.15
C LEU A 34 -15.15 1.65 4.34
N ALA A 35 -13.84 1.94 4.31
CA ALA A 35 -13.18 2.73 5.34
C ALA A 35 -13.77 4.15 5.42
N LYS A 36 -13.98 4.82 4.27
CA LYS A 36 -14.60 6.14 4.20
C LYS A 36 -16.05 6.12 4.71
N LEU A 37 -16.82 5.07 4.35
CA LEU A 37 -18.19 4.88 4.85
C LEU A 37 -18.22 4.72 6.37
N LEU A 38 -17.33 3.90 6.93
CA LEU A 38 -17.20 3.73 8.38
C LEU A 38 -16.78 5.01 9.09
N GLY A 39 -15.94 5.82 8.44
CA GLY A 39 -15.42 7.09 8.96
C GLY A 39 -16.50 8.16 9.20
N SER A 40 -17.71 7.99 8.68
CA SER A 40 -18.84 8.86 8.98
C SER A 40 -19.25 8.81 10.47
N ARG A 41 -18.95 7.72 11.17
CA ARG A 41 -19.32 7.50 12.56
C ARG A 41 -18.19 6.97 13.45
N ILE A 42 -17.35 6.10 12.92
CA ILE A 42 -16.20 5.48 13.60
C ILE A 42 -14.95 6.26 13.29
N ASP A 43 -14.16 6.59 14.30
CA ASP A 43 -12.90 7.31 14.13
C ASP A 43 -11.88 6.50 13.31
N SER A 44 -11.03 7.20 12.57
CA SER A 44 -9.99 6.63 11.71
C SER A 44 -9.01 5.71 12.47
N PHE A 45 -8.68 6.04 13.72
CA PHE A 45 -7.82 5.21 14.56
C PHE A 45 -8.49 3.87 14.92
N GLN A 46 -9.79 3.88 15.14
CA GLN A 46 -10.54 2.67 15.42
C GLN A 46 -10.67 1.81 14.16
N VAL A 47 -10.91 2.40 12.99
CA VAL A 47 -10.90 1.70 11.70
C VAL A 47 -9.53 1.08 11.42
N ALA A 48 -8.44 1.81 11.68
CA ALA A 48 -7.07 1.34 11.52
C ALA A 48 -6.76 0.16 12.46
N PHE A 49 -7.21 0.23 13.71
CA PHE A 49 -7.04 -0.84 14.69
C PHE A 49 -7.72 -2.13 14.23
N PHE A 50 -8.99 -2.08 13.86
CA PHE A 50 -9.70 -3.27 13.40
C PHE A 50 -9.09 -3.84 12.11
N ARG A 51 -8.60 -2.99 11.20
CA ARG A 51 -7.89 -3.45 10.02
C ARG A 51 -6.61 -4.23 10.38
N ALA A 52 -5.85 -3.75 11.36
CA ALA A 52 -4.64 -4.42 11.83
C ALA A 52 -4.97 -5.70 12.61
N LEU A 53 -5.94 -5.65 13.52
CA LEU A 53 -6.38 -6.77 14.34
C LEU A 53 -6.93 -7.93 13.50
N PHE A 54 -7.88 -7.67 12.61
CA PHE A 54 -8.42 -8.71 11.74
C PHE A 54 -7.37 -9.19 10.73
N GLY A 55 -6.47 -8.29 10.27
CA GLY A 55 -5.33 -8.69 9.46
C GLY A 55 -4.42 -9.69 10.17
N PHE A 56 -4.17 -9.47 11.47
CA PHE A 56 -3.44 -10.41 12.31
C PHE A 56 -4.21 -11.73 12.49
N ILE A 57 -5.51 -11.68 12.80
CA ILE A 57 -6.35 -12.88 12.97
C ILE A 57 -6.37 -13.72 11.69
N PHE A 58 -6.51 -13.09 10.52
CA PHE A 58 -6.60 -13.81 9.25
C PHE A 58 -5.26 -14.44 8.81
N ILE A 59 -4.12 -13.97 9.30
CA ILE A 59 -2.82 -14.61 9.01
C ILE A 59 -2.53 -15.82 9.92
N LEU A 60 -3.16 -15.90 11.10
CA LEU A 60 -2.92 -16.98 12.06
C LEU A 60 -3.07 -18.39 11.47
N PRO A 61 -4.13 -18.72 10.71
CA PRO A 61 -4.28 -20.05 10.10
C PRO A 61 -3.12 -20.42 9.17
N VAL A 62 -2.57 -19.44 8.45
CA VAL A 62 -1.41 -19.64 7.56
C VAL A 62 -0.16 -19.96 8.37
N VAL A 63 0.06 -19.22 9.46
CA VAL A 63 1.19 -19.42 10.38
C VAL A 63 1.10 -20.78 11.07
N PHE A 64 -0.06 -21.14 11.60
CA PHE A 64 -0.24 -22.43 12.25
C PHE A 64 -0.02 -23.62 11.30
N ARG A 65 -0.42 -23.51 10.04
CA ARG A 65 -0.16 -24.55 9.02
C ARG A 65 1.31 -24.63 8.63
N ALA A 66 2.03 -23.52 8.62
CA ALA A 66 3.46 -23.47 8.32
C ALA A 66 4.34 -23.94 9.50
N GLY A 67 3.77 -24.02 10.71
CA GLY A 67 4.47 -24.36 11.95
C GLY A 67 5.15 -23.15 12.60
N LEU A 68 5.15 -23.11 13.94
CA LEU A 68 5.71 -22.00 14.73
C LEU A 68 7.21 -21.79 14.56
N HIS A 69 7.94 -22.82 14.13
CA HIS A 69 9.39 -22.71 13.82
C HIS A 69 9.66 -21.70 12.68
N GLY A 70 8.70 -21.50 11.77
CA GLY A 70 8.80 -20.50 10.71
C GLY A 70 8.77 -19.06 11.21
N LEU A 71 8.37 -18.80 12.45
CA LEU A 71 8.35 -17.47 13.07
C LEU A 71 9.69 -17.04 13.68
N GLN A 72 10.67 -17.92 13.73
CA GLN A 72 11.98 -17.57 14.27
C GLN A 72 12.66 -16.55 13.38
N THR A 73 13.01 -15.40 13.95
CA THR A 73 13.75 -14.33 13.26
C THR A 73 15.07 -14.04 13.97
N ARG A 74 16.09 -13.73 13.19
CA ARG A 74 17.37 -13.24 13.71
C ARG A 74 17.41 -11.71 13.87
N ARG A 75 16.35 -11.00 13.42
CA ARG A 75 16.30 -9.53 13.37
C ARG A 75 15.03 -8.96 14.02
N PRO A 76 14.76 -9.25 15.32
CA PRO A 76 13.51 -8.84 15.98
C PRO A 76 13.33 -7.32 16.03
N LEU A 77 14.40 -6.56 16.22
CA LEU A 77 14.36 -5.11 16.26
C LEU A 77 13.90 -4.50 14.92
N LEU A 78 14.32 -5.10 13.81
CA LEU A 78 13.91 -4.64 12.48
C LEU A 78 12.41 -4.92 12.20
N HIS A 79 11.90 -6.04 12.73
CA HIS A 79 10.46 -6.31 12.73
C HIS A 79 9.67 -5.32 13.58
N LEU A 80 10.23 -4.92 14.74
CA LEU A 80 9.61 -3.90 15.59
C LEU A 80 9.49 -2.56 14.84
N TRP A 81 10.59 -2.05 14.26
CA TRP A 81 10.56 -0.82 13.47
C TRP A 81 9.60 -0.92 12.29
N ARG A 82 9.65 -2.01 11.53
CA ARG A 82 8.73 -2.25 10.42
C ARG A 82 7.26 -2.23 10.86
N GLY A 83 6.97 -2.86 12.00
CA GLY A 83 5.61 -2.90 12.56
C GLY A 83 5.15 -1.53 13.04
N MET A 84 6.01 -0.77 13.71
CA MET A 84 5.70 0.60 14.17
C MET A 84 5.47 1.56 13.00
N PHE A 85 6.36 1.60 12.02
CA PHE A 85 6.19 2.43 10.83
C PHE A 85 4.97 1.98 10.02
N GLY A 86 4.73 0.67 9.93
CA GLY A 86 3.54 0.12 9.28
C GLY A 86 2.24 0.49 10.00
N GLY A 87 2.21 0.41 11.32
CA GLY A 87 1.06 0.83 12.14
C GLY A 87 0.78 2.32 12.02
N ALA A 88 1.81 3.17 12.11
CA ALA A 88 1.67 4.61 11.87
C ALA A 88 1.18 4.92 10.45
N ALA A 89 1.73 4.24 9.44
CA ALA A 89 1.31 4.38 8.06
C ALA A 89 -0.16 4.01 7.86
N ILE A 90 -0.63 2.93 8.49
CA ILE A 90 -2.05 2.50 8.44
C ILE A 90 -2.94 3.58 9.06
N MET A 91 -2.63 4.10 10.24
CA MET A 91 -3.40 5.18 10.87
C MET A 91 -3.50 6.41 9.97
N CYS A 92 -2.36 6.88 9.46
CA CYS A 92 -2.32 8.02 8.54
C CYS A 92 -3.09 7.75 7.23
N SER A 93 -2.98 6.54 6.67
CA SER A 93 -3.70 6.17 5.44
C SER A 93 -5.22 6.20 5.63
N PHE A 94 -5.73 5.63 6.73
CA PHE A 94 -7.17 5.63 6.98
C PHE A 94 -7.69 7.01 7.33
N TYR A 95 -6.91 7.81 8.07
CA TYR A 95 -7.25 9.21 8.28
C TYR A 95 -7.42 9.95 6.95
N ALA A 96 -6.46 9.82 6.04
CA ALA A 96 -6.52 10.44 4.72
C ALA A 96 -7.71 9.92 3.88
N MET A 97 -7.98 8.62 3.86
CA MET A 97 -9.10 8.02 3.12
C MET A 97 -10.47 8.49 3.61
N ILE A 98 -10.60 8.82 4.90
CA ILE A 98 -11.85 9.29 5.50
C ILE A 98 -12.07 10.78 5.23
N HIS A 99 -11.01 11.59 5.29
CA HIS A 99 -11.11 13.05 5.24
C HIS A 99 -10.89 13.63 3.83
N LEU A 100 -10.30 12.87 2.89
CA LEU A 100 -10.09 13.31 1.51
C LEU A 100 -11.03 12.57 0.54
N PRO A 101 -11.25 13.13 -0.68
CA PRO A 101 -11.80 12.36 -1.78
C PRO A 101 -10.95 11.10 -2.02
N LEU A 102 -11.61 9.95 -2.30
CA LEU A 102 -10.89 8.67 -2.44
C LEU A 102 -9.83 8.68 -3.53
N ALA A 103 -10.12 9.39 -4.64
CA ALA A 103 -9.16 9.55 -5.72
C ALA A 103 -7.91 10.33 -5.29
N ASP A 104 -8.09 11.39 -4.50
CA ASP A 104 -6.99 12.23 -4.02
C ASP A 104 -6.12 11.46 -3.01
N ALA A 105 -6.74 10.77 -2.06
CA ALA A 105 -6.03 9.90 -1.12
C ALA A 105 -5.23 8.81 -1.85
N ALA A 106 -5.80 8.21 -2.92
CA ALA A 106 -5.11 7.23 -3.73
C ALA A 106 -3.93 7.84 -4.51
N ALA A 107 -4.12 9.02 -5.13
CA ALA A 107 -3.07 9.71 -5.87
C ALA A 107 -1.90 10.13 -4.97
N LEU A 108 -2.20 10.69 -3.79
CA LEU A 108 -1.18 11.04 -2.79
C LEU A 108 -0.41 9.80 -2.31
N GLY A 109 -1.05 8.65 -2.21
CA GLY A 109 -0.40 7.39 -1.87
C GLY A 109 0.70 6.98 -2.86
N PHE A 110 0.63 7.37 -4.14
CA PHE A 110 1.68 7.09 -5.12
C PHE A 110 2.95 7.92 -4.89
N THR A 111 2.88 9.02 -4.14
CA THR A 111 4.08 9.81 -3.76
C THR A 111 5.09 8.98 -2.95
N ARG A 112 4.69 7.82 -2.42
CA ARG A 112 5.63 6.87 -1.77
C ARG A 112 6.85 6.55 -2.64
N ALA A 113 6.67 6.50 -3.96
CA ALA A 113 7.77 6.24 -4.88
C ALA A 113 8.81 7.38 -4.85
N LEU A 114 8.36 8.62 -4.65
CA LEU A 114 9.21 9.79 -4.55
C LEU A 114 10.01 9.80 -3.23
N PHE A 115 9.38 9.40 -2.13
CA PHE A 115 10.06 9.23 -0.84
C PHE A 115 11.02 8.05 -0.82
N LEU A 116 10.71 6.99 -1.57
CA LEU A 116 11.56 5.80 -1.61
C LEU A 116 12.95 6.11 -2.21
N VAL A 117 13.05 7.03 -3.17
CA VAL A 117 14.32 7.38 -3.82
C VAL A 117 15.37 7.93 -2.85
N PRO A 118 15.08 9.00 -2.06
CA PRO A 118 16.07 9.52 -1.09
C PRO A 118 16.34 8.51 0.03
N LEU A 119 15.34 7.76 0.47
CA LEU A 119 15.52 6.74 1.50
C LEU A 119 16.40 5.58 1.02
N ALA A 120 16.22 5.12 -0.23
CA ALA A 120 17.07 4.09 -0.82
C ALA A 120 18.52 4.57 -0.96
N ALA A 121 18.72 5.82 -1.35
CA ALA A 121 20.06 6.40 -1.41
C ALA A 121 20.75 6.45 -0.04
N PHE A 122 20.02 6.85 1.00
CA PHE A 122 20.54 6.95 2.36
C PHE A 122 20.79 5.57 3.01
N PHE A 123 19.84 4.64 2.92
CA PHE A 123 19.91 3.33 3.59
C PHE A 123 20.64 2.26 2.80
N LEU A 124 20.69 2.39 1.46
CA LEU A 124 21.31 1.40 0.57
C LEU A 124 22.57 1.94 -0.10
N ASN A 125 23.06 3.13 0.27
CA ASN A 125 24.24 3.81 -0.32
C ASN A 125 24.17 3.93 -1.85
N GLU A 126 22.97 4.09 -2.42
CA GLU A 126 22.78 4.31 -3.84
C GLU A 126 23.15 5.74 -4.24
N LYS A 127 23.83 5.92 -5.38
CA LYS A 127 24.21 7.26 -5.87
C LYS A 127 22.99 8.08 -6.27
N PHE A 128 22.96 9.35 -5.84
CA PHE A 128 21.96 10.33 -6.28
C PHE A 128 22.23 10.70 -7.75
N ASP A 129 21.24 10.44 -8.61
CA ASP A 129 21.25 10.92 -10.00
C ASP A 129 20.39 12.19 -10.12
N LYS A 130 20.86 13.18 -10.91
CA LYS A 130 20.13 14.44 -11.20
C LYS A 130 18.72 14.17 -11.77
N ARG A 131 18.55 13.10 -12.54
CA ARG A 131 17.24 12.68 -13.08
C ARG A 131 16.26 12.32 -11.97
N ARG A 132 16.73 11.67 -10.89
CA ARG A 132 15.89 11.30 -9.72
C ARG A 132 15.44 12.55 -8.97
N ILE A 133 16.32 13.57 -8.83
CA ILE A 133 15.96 14.85 -8.19
C ILE A 133 14.87 15.55 -9.01
N PHE A 134 15.01 15.63 -10.33
CA PHE A 134 13.97 16.22 -11.18
C PHE A 134 12.62 15.52 -11.01
N THR A 135 12.62 14.21 -10.92
CA THR A 135 11.37 13.43 -10.74
C THR A 135 10.71 13.69 -9.38
N ILE A 136 11.51 13.87 -8.32
CA ILE A 136 11.00 14.24 -7.00
C ILE A 136 10.33 15.63 -7.06
N LEU A 137 11.00 16.60 -7.68
CA LEU A 137 10.47 17.95 -7.84
C LEU A 137 9.18 17.97 -8.70
N ALA A 138 9.13 17.19 -9.77
CA ALA A 138 7.93 17.04 -10.59
C ALA A 138 6.77 16.43 -9.79
N GLY A 139 7.03 15.38 -9.01
CA GLY A 139 6.01 14.80 -8.12
C GLY A 139 5.50 15.77 -7.06
N LEU A 140 6.40 16.56 -6.47
CA LEU A 140 6.01 17.61 -5.52
C LEU A 140 5.15 18.70 -6.19
N ALA A 141 5.50 19.11 -7.42
CA ALA A 141 4.67 20.03 -8.19
C ALA A 141 3.26 19.45 -8.42
N GLY A 142 3.15 18.15 -8.71
CA GLY A 142 1.85 17.46 -8.81
C GLY A 142 1.03 17.53 -7.53
N VAL A 143 1.66 17.36 -6.36
CA VAL A 143 0.98 17.52 -5.06
C VAL A 143 0.47 18.95 -4.88
N ILE A 144 1.30 19.97 -5.18
CA ILE A 144 0.91 21.37 -5.10
C ILE A 144 -0.26 21.66 -6.05
N MET A 145 -0.23 21.14 -7.26
CA MET A 145 -1.35 21.29 -8.22
C MET A 145 -2.65 20.70 -7.71
N MET A 146 -2.63 19.59 -6.99
CA MET A 146 -3.83 19.00 -6.39
C MET A 146 -4.40 19.84 -5.25
N THR A 147 -3.56 20.47 -4.45
CA THR A 147 -3.95 21.07 -3.17
C THR A 147 -4.15 22.59 -3.27
N ALA A 148 -3.46 23.30 -4.16
CA ALA A 148 -3.49 24.75 -4.26
C ALA A 148 -4.90 25.35 -4.53
N PRO A 149 -5.74 24.76 -5.40
CA PRO A 149 -7.07 25.33 -5.68
C PRO A 149 -8.09 25.19 -4.54
N GLN A 150 -7.79 24.35 -3.55
CA GLN A 150 -8.66 24.08 -2.38
C GLN A 150 -8.33 24.98 -1.18
N GLY A 151 -7.51 26.03 -1.37
CA GLY A 151 -7.14 26.96 -0.30
C GLY A 151 -5.88 26.60 0.46
N GLY A 152 -5.07 25.66 -0.02
CA GLY A 152 -3.79 25.27 0.57
C GLY A 152 -3.74 23.82 1.03
N PHE A 153 -2.69 23.49 1.78
CA PHE A 153 -2.50 22.13 2.32
C PHE A 153 -3.45 21.89 3.50
N GLU A 154 -4.51 21.13 3.26
CA GLU A 154 -5.31 20.60 4.36
C GLU A 154 -4.48 19.65 5.23
N PHE A 155 -4.77 19.58 6.52
CA PHE A 155 -4.11 18.67 7.45
C PHE A 155 -4.16 17.21 6.96
N ALA A 156 -5.28 16.79 6.37
CA ALA A 156 -5.44 15.45 5.80
C ALA A 156 -4.45 15.16 4.66
N THR A 157 -4.11 16.16 3.84
CA THR A 157 -3.09 16.03 2.78
C THR A 157 -1.69 15.80 3.37
N LEU A 158 -1.33 16.55 4.42
CA LEU A 158 -0.04 16.35 5.11
C LEU A 158 0.05 14.95 5.73
N VAL A 159 -1.05 14.48 6.33
CA VAL A 159 -1.15 13.12 6.88
C VAL A 159 -1.04 12.07 5.78
N ALA A 160 -1.63 12.30 4.60
CA ALA A 160 -1.49 11.41 3.45
C ALA A 160 -0.03 11.31 2.96
N LEU A 161 0.67 12.45 2.87
CA LEU A 161 2.09 12.50 2.51
C LEU A 161 2.97 11.82 3.55
N LEU A 162 2.68 12.04 4.85
CA LEU A 162 3.36 11.33 5.94
C LEU A 162 3.16 9.82 5.83
N SER A 163 1.93 9.39 5.55
CA SER A 163 1.65 7.97 5.29
C SER A 163 2.51 7.40 4.16
N ALA A 164 2.60 8.13 3.03
CA ALA A 164 3.42 7.71 1.89
C ALA A 164 4.91 7.60 2.24
N ALA A 165 5.44 8.52 3.03
CA ALA A 165 6.83 8.48 3.52
C ALA A 165 7.05 7.28 4.46
N LEU A 166 6.13 7.02 5.39
CA LEU A 166 6.20 5.88 6.30
C LEU A 166 6.14 4.55 5.54
N VAL A 167 5.26 4.45 4.52
CA VAL A 167 5.20 3.26 3.65
C VAL A 167 6.51 3.07 2.89
N ALA A 168 7.16 4.14 2.42
CA ALA A 168 8.47 4.04 1.79
C ALA A 168 9.54 3.47 2.74
N CYS A 169 9.54 3.87 4.02
CA CYS A 169 10.40 3.26 5.04
C CYS A 169 10.08 1.77 5.24
N VAL A 170 8.79 1.41 5.30
CA VAL A 170 8.37 0.00 5.42
C VAL A 170 8.90 -0.84 4.25
N VAL A 171 8.88 -0.31 3.02
CA VAL A 171 9.43 -1.02 1.85
C VAL A 171 10.92 -1.33 2.02
N ILE A 172 11.71 -0.40 2.58
CA ILE A 172 13.13 -0.63 2.86
C ILE A 172 13.31 -1.73 3.90
N PHE A 173 12.56 -1.69 5.00
CA PHE A 173 12.63 -2.75 6.03
C PHE A 173 12.21 -4.11 5.46
N VAL A 174 11.18 -4.15 4.60
CA VAL A 174 10.78 -5.38 3.91
C VAL A 174 11.92 -5.92 3.06
N LYS A 175 12.60 -5.05 2.28
CA LYS A 175 13.74 -5.47 1.45
C LYS A 175 14.87 -6.07 2.29
N GLN A 176 15.15 -5.50 3.46
CA GLN A 176 16.19 -6.00 4.36
C GLN A 176 15.79 -7.31 5.06
N LEU A 177 14.51 -7.48 5.43
CA LEU A 177 14.01 -8.67 6.12
C LEU A 177 13.76 -9.84 5.17
N SER A 178 13.34 -9.60 3.93
CA SER A 178 13.05 -10.67 2.96
C SER A 178 14.27 -11.51 2.57
N SER A 179 15.49 -11.07 2.92
CA SER A 179 16.69 -11.87 2.72
C SER A 179 16.87 -12.98 3.80
N THR A 180 16.17 -12.88 4.92
CA THR A 180 16.36 -13.79 6.08
C THR A 180 15.06 -14.44 6.54
N ASP A 181 13.91 -13.80 6.31
CA ASP A 181 12.64 -14.19 6.90
C ASP A 181 11.57 -14.46 5.82
N THR A 182 10.65 -15.36 6.13
CA THR A 182 9.57 -15.71 5.20
C THR A 182 8.50 -14.61 5.11
N PRO A 183 7.76 -14.49 4.01
CA PRO A 183 6.66 -13.53 3.90
C PRO A 183 5.61 -13.67 5.02
N ALA A 184 5.32 -14.90 5.47
CA ALA A 184 4.38 -15.15 6.57
C ALA A 184 4.88 -14.55 7.89
N THR A 185 6.18 -14.71 8.19
CA THR A 185 6.85 -14.12 9.37
C THR A 185 6.79 -12.59 9.33
N LEU A 186 7.06 -12.00 8.15
CA LEU A 186 6.98 -10.55 7.96
C LEU A 186 5.57 -10.02 8.23
N ILE A 187 4.54 -10.67 7.69
CA ILE A 187 3.13 -10.25 7.87
C ILE A 187 2.71 -10.45 9.32
N PHE A 188 3.05 -11.57 9.93
CA PHE A 188 2.70 -11.88 11.31
C PHE A 188 3.20 -10.80 12.28
N TYR A 189 4.51 -10.55 12.33
CA TYR A 189 5.09 -9.56 13.24
C TYR A 189 4.56 -8.16 12.97
N SER A 190 4.48 -7.75 11.71
CA SER A 190 3.99 -6.41 11.39
C SER A 190 2.52 -6.20 11.75
N SER A 191 1.66 -7.19 11.52
CA SER A 191 0.24 -7.09 11.88
C SER A 191 0.04 -7.11 13.38
N ALA A 192 0.79 -7.94 14.12
CA ALA A 192 0.75 -7.98 15.58
C ALA A 192 1.18 -6.64 16.19
N ILE A 193 2.32 -6.10 15.76
CA ILE A 193 2.85 -4.83 16.27
C ILE A 193 1.95 -3.67 15.87
N ALA A 194 1.45 -3.65 14.63
CA ALA A 194 0.50 -2.63 14.19
C ALA A 194 -0.81 -2.67 15.00
N ALA A 195 -1.34 -3.86 15.30
CA ALA A 195 -2.54 -4.00 16.14
C ALA A 195 -2.30 -3.47 17.56
N LEU A 196 -1.16 -3.80 18.18
CA LEU A 196 -0.80 -3.29 19.51
C LEU A 196 -0.62 -1.77 19.50
N MET A 197 0.07 -1.23 18.49
CA MET A 197 0.30 0.21 18.38
C MET A 197 -0.99 0.99 18.15
N THR A 198 -1.89 0.49 17.31
CA THR A 198 -3.15 1.16 17.01
C THR A 198 -4.20 0.98 18.11
N ALA A 199 -4.02 0.02 19.04
CA ALA A 199 -4.93 -0.23 20.16
C ALA A 199 -5.01 0.98 21.09
N VAL A 200 -3.88 1.62 21.41
CA VAL A 200 -3.86 2.75 22.35
C VAL A 200 -4.68 3.94 21.82
N PRO A 201 -4.42 4.50 20.62
CA PRO A 201 -5.26 5.57 20.09
C PRO A 201 -6.72 5.13 19.85
N CYS A 202 -6.96 3.87 19.50
CA CYS A 202 -8.31 3.33 19.37
C CYS A 202 -9.10 3.42 20.69
N MET A 203 -8.48 3.10 21.82
CA MET A 203 -9.13 3.17 23.12
C MET A 203 -9.54 4.61 23.50
N LEU A 204 -8.79 5.61 23.07
CA LEU A 204 -9.06 7.02 23.37
C LEU A 204 -10.29 7.56 22.59
N VAL A 205 -10.56 7.00 21.41
CA VAL A 205 -11.66 7.42 20.52
C VAL A 205 -12.74 6.36 20.38
N TRP A 206 -12.75 5.40 21.29
CA TRP A 206 -13.64 4.24 21.20
C TRP A 206 -15.10 4.62 21.10
N LYS A 207 -15.74 4.16 20.04
CA LYS A 207 -17.20 4.15 19.88
C LYS A 207 -17.66 2.71 19.66
N GLN A 208 -18.68 2.29 20.41
CA GLN A 208 -19.22 0.93 20.24
C GLN A 208 -19.79 0.77 18.83
N PRO A 209 -19.24 -0.14 17.99
CA PRO A 209 -19.79 -0.39 16.68
C PRO A 209 -21.16 -1.05 16.75
N THR A 210 -22.05 -0.67 15.86
CA THR A 210 -23.33 -1.36 15.63
C THR A 210 -23.10 -2.71 14.93
N GLY A 211 -24.14 -3.56 14.89
CA GLY A 211 -24.04 -4.84 14.19
C GLY A 211 -23.65 -4.71 12.71
N VAL A 212 -24.15 -3.69 12.03
CA VAL A 212 -23.79 -3.40 10.63
C VAL A 212 -22.34 -2.93 10.51
N GLU A 213 -21.88 -2.07 11.42
CA GLU A 213 -20.49 -1.59 11.41
C GLU A 213 -19.50 -2.71 11.72
N TRP A 214 -19.83 -3.66 12.59
CA TRP A 214 -19.03 -4.87 12.78
C TRP A 214 -18.89 -5.67 11.48
N LEU A 215 -19.98 -5.86 10.74
CA LEU A 215 -19.94 -6.53 9.45
C LEU A 215 -19.05 -5.78 8.45
N LEU A 216 -19.18 -4.45 8.37
CA LEU A 216 -18.36 -3.60 7.49
C LEU A 216 -16.88 -3.62 7.87
N LEU A 217 -16.53 -3.59 9.16
CA LEU A 217 -15.16 -3.68 9.66
C LEU A 217 -14.50 -5.03 9.29
N ILE A 218 -15.24 -6.13 9.44
CA ILE A 218 -14.79 -7.47 9.04
C ILE A 218 -14.61 -7.53 7.52
N ALA A 219 -15.61 -7.08 6.75
CA ALA A 219 -15.58 -7.08 5.29
C ALA A 219 -14.42 -6.22 4.75
N MET A 220 -14.24 -5.00 5.28
CA MET A 220 -13.13 -4.11 4.93
C MET A 220 -11.78 -4.77 5.18
N SER A 221 -11.62 -5.41 6.33
CA SER A 221 -10.37 -6.06 6.70
C SER A 221 -10.10 -7.29 5.84
N LEU A 222 -11.12 -8.07 5.52
CA LEU A 222 -11.03 -9.20 4.60
C LEU A 222 -10.64 -8.76 3.20
N LEU A 223 -11.29 -7.71 2.66
CA LEU A 223 -10.92 -7.12 1.37
C LEU A 223 -9.45 -6.70 1.36
N GLY A 224 -8.97 -6.09 2.44
CA GLY A 224 -7.58 -5.68 2.56
C GLY A 224 -6.59 -6.84 2.57
N VAL A 225 -6.91 -7.96 3.25
CA VAL A 225 -6.07 -9.18 3.24
C VAL A 225 -6.08 -9.84 1.87
N LEU A 226 -7.25 -9.93 1.24
CA LEU A 226 -7.37 -10.47 -0.12
C LEU A 226 -6.62 -9.59 -1.14
N ALA A 227 -6.78 -8.27 -1.06
CA ALA A 227 -6.06 -7.32 -1.91
C ALA A 227 -4.55 -7.49 -1.78
N GLN A 228 -4.04 -7.56 -0.55
CA GLN A 228 -2.62 -7.77 -0.28
C GLN A 228 -2.13 -9.13 -0.81
N SER A 229 -2.93 -10.18 -0.65
CA SER A 229 -2.61 -11.52 -1.15
C SER A 229 -2.55 -11.54 -2.68
N CYS A 230 -3.50 -10.89 -3.34
CA CYS A 230 -3.50 -10.74 -4.81
C CYS A 230 -2.28 -9.95 -5.28
N PHE A 231 -1.96 -8.84 -4.61
CA PHE A 231 -0.79 -8.02 -4.89
C PHE A 231 0.50 -8.86 -4.84
N ILE A 232 0.74 -9.55 -3.73
CA ILE A 232 1.93 -10.39 -3.55
C ILE A 232 2.01 -11.47 -4.62
N ARG A 233 0.88 -12.14 -4.93
CA ARG A 233 0.84 -13.18 -5.99
C ARG A 233 1.13 -12.62 -7.37
N GLY A 234 0.66 -11.41 -7.68
CA GLY A 234 0.95 -10.73 -8.93
C GLY A 234 2.45 -10.54 -9.12
N TYR A 235 3.08 -9.92 -8.12
CA TYR A 235 4.52 -9.64 -8.14
C TYR A 235 5.42 -10.88 -7.98
N ALA A 236 4.88 -12.00 -7.52
CA ALA A 236 5.60 -13.27 -7.46
C ALA A 236 5.73 -13.98 -8.82
N VAL A 237 4.85 -13.67 -9.79
CA VAL A 237 4.80 -14.40 -11.08
C VAL A 237 5.23 -13.58 -12.28
N ALA A 238 5.35 -12.25 -12.17
CA ALA A 238 5.76 -11.38 -13.28
C ALA A 238 6.63 -10.22 -12.80
N GLU A 239 7.40 -9.64 -13.71
CA GLU A 239 8.32 -8.56 -13.41
C GLU A 239 7.60 -7.30 -12.94
N ALA A 240 8.16 -6.65 -11.91
CA ALA A 240 7.60 -5.45 -11.31
C ALA A 240 7.45 -4.29 -12.31
N THR A 241 8.35 -4.18 -13.28
CA THR A 241 8.32 -3.15 -14.32
C THR A 241 7.12 -3.20 -15.23
N VAL A 242 6.63 -4.42 -15.50
CA VAL A 242 5.44 -4.65 -16.33
C VAL A 242 4.16 -4.41 -15.52
N LEU A 243 4.18 -4.76 -14.23
CA LEU A 243 3.00 -4.69 -13.36
C LEU A 243 2.79 -3.32 -12.72
N ALA A 244 3.85 -2.57 -12.43
CA ALA A 244 3.75 -1.28 -11.75
C ALA A 244 2.79 -0.26 -12.42
N PRO A 245 2.73 -0.14 -13.76
CA PRO A 245 1.75 0.73 -14.40
C PRO A 245 0.29 0.34 -14.11
N LEU A 246 0.02 -0.95 -13.87
CA LEU A 246 -1.33 -1.43 -13.56
C LEU A 246 -1.80 -1.02 -12.16
N GLU A 247 -0.89 -0.74 -11.23
CA GLU A 247 -1.25 -0.22 -9.90
C GLU A 247 -1.96 1.14 -10.00
N TYR A 248 -1.64 1.95 -11.01
CA TYR A 248 -2.27 3.26 -11.20
C TYR A 248 -3.75 3.16 -11.57
N THR A 249 -4.22 1.99 -12.05
CA THR A 249 -5.66 1.75 -12.26
C THR A 249 -6.45 1.84 -10.94
N ARG A 250 -5.80 1.69 -9.79
CA ARG A 250 -6.40 1.95 -8.48
C ARG A 250 -7.03 3.34 -8.40
N LEU A 251 -6.42 4.35 -9.06
CA LEU A 251 -6.97 5.70 -9.10
C LEU A 251 -8.34 5.73 -9.80
N LEU A 252 -8.48 4.99 -10.91
CA LEU A 252 -9.74 4.90 -11.64
C LEU A 252 -10.84 4.25 -10.78
N PHE A 253 -10.51 3.14 -10.11
CA PHE A 253 -11.46 2.46 -9.23
C PHE A 253 -11.78 3.27 -7.98
N ALA A 254 -10.80 4.00 -7.41
CA ALA A 254 -11.02 4.89 -6.28
C ALA A 254 -11.90 6.09 -6.69
N ALA A 255 -11.67 6.68 -7.86
CA ALA A 255 -12.49 7.76 -8.40
C ALA A 255 -13.93 7.28 -8.67
N ALA A 256 -14.10 6.11 -9.30
CA ALA A 256 -15.42 5.51 -9.52
C ALA A 256 -16.15 5.23 -8.19
N ALA A 257 -15.49 4.60 -7.22
CA ALA A 257 -16.06 4.34 -5.90
C ALA A 257 -16.41 5.66 -5.17
N GLY A 258 -15.55 6.68 -5.26
CA GLY A 258 -15.79 8.01 -4.70
C GLY A 258 -17.01 8.67 -5.32
N TYR A 259 -17.12 8.63 -6.63
CA TYR A 259 -18.26 9.21 -7.36
C TYR A 259 -19.57 8.49 -7.03
N PHE A 260 -19.63 7.17 -7.17
CA PHE A 260 -20.87 6.43 -7.00
C PHE A 260 -21.34 6.32 -5.54
N MET A 261 -20.42 6.28 -4.57
CA MET A 261 -20.77 6.09 -3.16
C MET A 261 -20.86 7.39 -2.36
N PHE A 262 -20.10 8.42 -2.75
CA PHE A 262 -19.95 9.64 -1.96
C PHE A 262 -20.24 10.90 -2.75
N GLY A 263 -20.43 10.82 -4.08
CA GLY A 263 -20.62 11.99 -4.96
C GLY A 263 -19.33 12.80 -5.14
N ASP A 264 -18.15 12.23 -4.82
CA ASP A 264 -16.86 12.88 -4.98
C ASP A 264 -16.58 13.09 -6.47
N VAL A 265 -16.53 14.34 -6.94
CA VAL A 265 -16.14 14.68 -8.31
C VAL A 265 -14.73 15.24 -8.27
N PRO A 266 -13.72 14.54 -8.82
CA PRO A 266 -12.35 15.06 -8.88
C PRO A 266 -12.31 16.36 -9.68
N GLY A 267 -11.80 17.43 -9.09
CA GLY A 267 -11.60 18.69 -9.79
C GLY A 267 -10.54 18.58 -10.90
N GLY A 268 -10.59 19.46 -11.90
CA GLY A 268 -9.62 19.44 -13.02
C GLY A 268 -8.16 19.55 -12.55
N TRP A 269 -7.89 20.34 -11.53
CA TRP A 269 -6.56 20.47 -10.93
C TRP A 269 -6.13 19.21 -10.19
N ALA A 270 -7.05 18.54 -9.49
CA ALA A 270 -6.79 17.25 -8.84
C ALA A 270 -6.39 16.19 -9.88
N MET A 271 -7.11 16.12 -10.99
CA MET A 271 -6.77 15.21 -12.10
C MET A 271 -5.42 15.52 -12.74
N ALA A 272 -5.12 16.81 -12.98
CA ALA A 272 -3.85 17.24 -13.55
C ALA A 272 -2.69 16.89 -12.61
N GLY A 273 -2.79 17.22 -11.31
CA GLY A 273 -1.79 16.91 -10.30
C GLY A 273 -1.58 15.41 -10.11
N ALA A 274 -2.66 14.61 -10.08
CA ALA A 274 -2.60 13.15 -10.04
C ALA A 274 -1.85 12.58 -11.25
N SER A 275 -2.09 13.11 -12.47
CA SER A 275 -1.39 12.70 -13.69
C SER A 275 0.11 12.98 -13.61
N VAL A 276 0.51 14.12 -13.05
CA VAL A 276 1.93 14.47 -12.83
C VAL A 276 2.58 13.52 -11.81
N ILE A 277 1.90 13.24 -10.68
CA ILE A 277 2.41 12.30 -9.66
C ILE A 277 2.60 10.90 -10.25
N ILE A 278 1.62 10.42 -11.01
CA ILE A 278 1.68 9.11 -11.67
C ILE A 278 2.83 9.08 -12.67
N GLY A 279 2.96 10.10 -13.53
CA GLY A 279 4.04 10.22 -14.50
C GLY A 279 5.42 10.21 -13.84
N ALA A 280 5.61 10.99 -12.77
CA ALA A 280 6.82 11.01 -11.97
C ALA A 280 7.12 9.63 -11.36
N SER A 281 6.12 8.97 -10.79
CA SER A 281 6.28 7.64 -10.18
C SER A 281 6.64 6.56 -11.21
N ILE A 282 6.04 6.59 -12.40
CA ILE A 282 6.41 5.69 -13.52
C ILE A 282 7.86 5.93 -13.96
N HIS A 283 8.29 7.20 -14.03
CA HIS A 283 9.66 7.54 -14.41
C HIS A 283 10.67 6.98 -13.41
N VAL A 284 10.40 7.09 -12.08
CA VAL A 284 11.25 6.47 -11.04
C VAL A 284 11.38 4.96 -11.26
N VAL A 285 10.27 4.26 -11.43
CA VAL A 285 10.27 2.79 -11.61
C VAL A 285 11.10 2.40 -12.84
N ARG A 286 10.89 3.07 -13.98
CA ARG A 286 11.64 2.78 -15.23
C ARG A 286 13.14 3.06 -15.14
N THR A 287 13.54 4.07 -14.38
CA THR A 287 14.97 4.40 -14.23
C THR A 287 15.68 3.45 -13.28
N GLN A 288 15.00 2.94 -12.24
CA GLN A 288 15.59 1.94 -11.35
C GLN A 288 15.88 0.61 -12.05
N THR A 289 15.03 0.20 -12.98
CA THR A 289 15.20 -1.08 -13.70
C THR A 289 16.38 -1.07 -14.67
N LYS A 290 16.75 0.09 -15.22
CA LYS A 290 17.90 0.22 -16.13
C LYS A 290 19.25 0.20 -15.40
N THR A 291 19.26 0.37 -14.09
CA THR A 291 20.49 0.47 -13.26
C THR A 291 20.80 -0.82 -12.49
N ALA A 292 19.89 -1.80 -12.46
CA ALA A 292 20.16 -3.11 -11.90
C ALA A 292 21.12 -3.87 -12.84
N PRO A 293 22.33 -4.26 -12.39
CA PRO A 293 23.20 -5.10 -13.22
C PRO A 293 22.47 -6.43 -13.46
N ILE A 294 22.45 -6.87 -14.70
CA ILE A 294 22.07 -8.23 -15.06
C ILE A 294 23.05 -9.13 -14.28
N GLN A 295 22.56 -9.80 -13.26
CA GLN A 295 23.29 -10.92 -12.68
C GLN A 295 23.29 -12.01 -13.73
N ASP A 296 24.36 -12.01 -14.51
CA ASP A 296 24.69 -13.06 -15.44
C ASP A 296 24.92 -14.34 -14.63
N HIS A 297 23.88 -15.17 -14.56
CA HIS A 297 24.04 -16.57 -14.17
C HIS A 297 24.69 -17.27 -15.36
N SER A 298 25.95 -16.90 -15.67
CA SER A 298 26.81 -17.76 -16.43
C SER A 298 27.13 -18.97 -15.55
N LEU A 299 26.46 -20.05 -15.86
CA LEU A 299 26.80 -21.41 -15.57
C LEU A 299 28.32 -21.56 -15.65
N SER A 300 28.95 -21.81 -14.53
CA SER A 300 30.26 -22.47 -14.48
C SER A 300 29.98 -23.94 -14.27
N ASP A 301 30.30 -24.68 -15.29
CA ASP A 301 30.42 -26.12 -15.37
C ASP A 301 31.14 -26.76 -14.17
#